data_b84517007081b2cae11677305d6d550d
#
_entry.id   b84517007081b2cae11677305d6d550d
#
_cell.length_a   1.000
_cell.length_b   1.000
_cell.length_c   1.000
_cell.angle_alpha   90.00
_cell.angle_beta   90.00
_cell.angle_gamma   90.00
#
_symmetry.space_group_name_H-M   'P 1'
#
loop_
_entity.id
_entity.type
_entity.pdbx_description
1 polymer ?
#
loop_
_entity_poly.entity_id
_entity_poly.type
_entity_poly.pdbx_seq_one_letter_code
_entity_poly.pdbx_strand_id
1 'polypeptide(L)'
;SFIIKETFPLPPYSTVLGMIHAACGYTEFHPMKLCIQGTNSGTVSELYTRYSFSAGTKYEEGRHQLCVEDGEKYGIFRGIANVELVCDNDMVIHVIPEEKDFEKVYESLKNPPQYLSLGRYEDLLDIERVDIVNIHEEEEVITKRDMYIPVKYGIELGHTHGTVYNLTREYEITKQGLRRWKKENGRVKAYYCSAGTSIDEGAYVDDFEEDAALIFC
;
A
#
# COMPACT_ATOMS: atom_id res chain seq x y z
N SER A 1 16.77 -0.91 -22.66
CA SER A 1 17.09 -1.26 -21.26
C SER A 1 15.89 -2.01 -20.68
N PHE A 2 16.13 -3.17 -20.13
CA PHE A 2 15.10 -3.89 -19.38
C PHE A 2 14.82 -3.09 -18.11
N ILE A 3 13.62 -2.53 -18.01
CA ILE A 3 13.18 -1.84 -16.80
C ILE A 3 12.66 -2.93 -15.87
N ILE A 4 13.41 -3.19 -14.81
CA ILE A 4 12.91 -3.98 -13.70
C ILE A 4 12.04 -3.04 -12.84
N LYS A 5 10.81 -3.45 -12.57
CA LYS A 5 9.98 -2.78 -11.57
C LYS A 5 10.22 -3.47 -10.24
N GLU A 6 11.02 -2.81 -9.42
CA GLU A 6 11.24 -3.20 -8.04
C GLU A 6 9.95 -3.04 -7.24
N THR A 7 9.72 -3.93 -6.27
CA THR A 7 8.60 -3.87 -5.34
C THR A 7 9.01 -3.28 -4.00
N PHE A 8 8.04 -2.83 -3.24
CA PHE A 8 8.23 -2.52 -1.84
C PHE A 8 8.15 -3.81 -1.00
N PRO A 9 8.89 -3.91 0.11
CA PRO A 9 8.88 -5.12 0.96
C PRO A 9 7.51 -5.37 1.62
N LEU A 10 6.75 -4.31 1.90
CA LEU A 10 5.36 -4.33 2.33
C LEU A 10 4.56 -3.37 1.43
N PRO A 11 3.23 -3.53 1.32
CA PRO A 11 2.43 -2.63 0.51
C PRO A 11 2.52 -1.18 1.00
N PRO A 12 2.66 -0.19 0.12
CA PRO A 12 2.61 1.21 0.51
C PRO A 12 1.22 1.61 1.00
N TYR A 13 1.13 2.67 1.79
CA TYR A 13 -0.14 3.14 2.38
C TYR A 13 -1.26 3.32 1.36
N SER A 14 -0.94 3.85 0.17
CA SER A 14 -1.94 4.04 -0.90
C SER A 14 -2.56 2.74 -1.40
N THR A 15 -1.84 1.64 -1.35
CA THR A 15 -2.33 0.33 -1.79
C THR A 15 -3.33 -0.22 -0.77
N VAL A 16 -2.99 -0.14 0.52
CA VAL A 16 -3.89 -0.55 1.61
C VAL A 16 -5.13 0.35 1.68
N LEU A 17 -4.97 1.67 1.61
CA LEU A 17 -6.10 2.61 1.54
C LEU A 17 -7.01 2.30 0.36
N GLY A 18 -6.44 2.04 -0.81
CA GLY A 18 -7.21 1.69 -2.02
C GLY A 18 -8.02 0.41 -1.84
N MET A 19 -7.46 -0.60 -1.21
CA MET A 19 -8.14 -1.85 -0.90
C MET A 19 -9.31 -1.62 0.07
N ILE A 20 -9.10 -0.89 1.16
CA ILE A 20 -10.16 -0.56 2.13
C ILE A 20 -11.27 0.27 1.47
N HIS A 21 -10.91 1.28 0.67
CA HIS A 21 -11.89 2.08 -0.06
C HIS A 21 -12.72 1.23 -1.03
N ALA A 22 -12.09 0.28 -1.72
CA ALA A 22 -12.81 -0.66 -2.61
C ALA A 22 -13.77 -1.55 -1.83
N ALA A 23 -13.36 -2.10 -0.67
CA ALA A 23 -14.20 -2.89 0.21
C ALA A 23 -15.42 -2.11 0.68
N CYS A 24 -15.23 -0.84 1.06
CA CYS A 24 -16.29 0.04 1.53
C CYS A 24 -17.15 0.65 0.40
N GLY A 25 -16.76 0.50 -0.86
CA GLY A 25 -17.43 1.14 -2.00
C GLY A 25 -17.33 2.67 -1.96
N TYR A 26 -16.25 3.22 -1.40
CA TYR A 26 -16.02 4.66 -1.37
C TYR A 26 -15.60 5.19 -2.74
N THR A 27 -16.24 6.29 -3.15
CA THR A 27 -15.92 7.01 -4.40
C THR A 27 -15.10 8.27 -4.15
N GLU A 28 -15.03 8.72 -2.90
CA GLU A 28 -14.24 9.86 -2.44
C GLU A 28 -13.21 9.40 -1.42
N PHE A 29 -12.25 10.26 -1.12
CA PHE A 29 -11.21 9.95 -0.16
C PHE A 29 -11.75 10.05 1.28
N HIS A 30 -11.63 8.98 2.05
CA HIS A 30 -11.92 8.88 3.47
C HIS A 30 -10.61 8.75 4.25
N PRO A 31 -10.27 9.71 5.12
CA PRO A 31 -9.02 9.69 5.88
C PRO A 31 -8.96 8.53 6.87
N MET A 32 -7.81 7.87 6.92
CA MET A 32 -7.54 6.79 7.85
C MET A 32 -6.08 6.83 8.26
N LYS A 33 -5.79 6.45 9.51
CA LYS A 33 -4.43 6.18 9.94
C LYS A 33 -4.17 4.68 9.79
N LEU A 34 -2.98 4.33 9.33
CA LEU A 34 -2.58 2.95 9.11
C LEU A 34 -1.27 2.61 9.82
N CYS A 35 -1.22 1.43 10.41
CA CYS A 35 0.02 0.74 10.73
C CYS A 35 0.09 -0.54 9.88
N ILE A 36 1.17 -0.70 9.12
CA ILE A 36 1.36 -1.84 8.22
C ILE A 36 2.59 -2.60 8.67
N GLN A 37 2.41 -3.84 9.03
CA GLN A 37 3.47 -4.74 9.45
C GLN A 37 3.24 -6.14 8.89
N GLY A 38 4.31 -6.89 8.72
CA GLY A 38 4.21 -8.24 8.17
C GLY A 38 5.55 -8.90 7.98
N THR A 39 5.49 -10.12 7.50
CA THR A 39 6.63 -10.93 7.09
C THR A 39 6.39 -11.49 5.70
N ASN A 40 7.45 -11.77 4.96
CA ASN A 40 7.35 -12.39 3.65
C ASN A 40 8.51 -13.37 3.41
N SER A 41 8.36 -14.27 2.44
CA SER A 41 9.38 -15.25 2.07
C SER A 41 10.42 -14.71 1.07
N GLY A 42 10.36 -13.43 0.75
CA GLY A 42 11.25 -12.78 -0.23
C GLY A 42 10.52 -12.38 -1.50
N THR A 43 11.28 -12.16 -2.57
CA THR A 43 10.75 -11.69 -3.86
C THR A 43 11.07 -12.64 -4.99
N VAL A 44 10.19 -12.69 -5.98
CA VAL A 44 10.39 -13.39 -7.26
C VAL A 44 10.26 -12.41 -8.41
N SER A 45 11.06 -12.61 -9.45
CA SER A 45 10.98 -11.81 -10.67
C SER A 45 10.14 -12.54 -11.71
N GLU A 46 9.12 -11.85 -12.23
CA GLU A 46 8.21 -12.39 -13.24
C GLU A 46 8.22 -11.52 -14.50
N LEU A 47 8.09 -12.18 -15.66
CA LEU A 47 7.89 -11.51 -16.94
C LEU A 47 6.41 -11.22 -17.15
N TYR A 48 6.09 -9.97 -17.49
CA TYR A 48 4.72 -9.60 -17.80
C TYR A 48 4.64 -8.74 -19.07
N THR A 49 3.47 -8.75 -19.70
CA THR A 49 3.19 -7.88 -20.84
C THR A 49 2.86 -6.49 -20.35
N ARG A 50 3.68 -5.52 -20.70
CA ARG A 50 3.46 -4.11 -20.39
C ARG A 50 2.77 -3.41 -21.56
N TYR A 51 1.70 -2.70 -21.25
CA TYR A 51 1.07 -1.76 -22.15
C TYR A 51 1.46 -0.33 -21.76
N SER A 52 1.94 0.42 -22.77
CA SER A 52 2.29 1.83 -22.58
C SER A 52 1.42 2.68 -23.48
N PHE A 53 0.63 3.53 -22.88
CA PHE A 53 -0.21 4.49 -23.57
C PHE A 53 -0.01 5.87 -22.97
N SER A 54 -0.14 6.87 -23.81
CA SER A 54 -0.06 8.28 -23.43
C SER A 54 -1.33 8.97 -23.93
N ALA A 55 -1.93 9.78 -23.09
CA ALA A 55 -3.14 10.50 -23.48
C ALA A 55 -2.90 11.32 -24.76
N GLY A 56 -3.79 11.15 -25.75
CA GLY A 56 -3.73 11.88 -27.01
C GLY A 56 -2.74 11.36 -28.05
N THR A 57 -2.06 10.23 -27.81
CA THR A 57 -1.18 9.63 -28.86
C THR A 57 -2.04 9.00 -29.94
N LYS A 58 -2.05 9.61 -31.14
CA LYS A 58 -2.77 9.07 -32.29
C LYS A 58 -2.12 7.79 -32.79
N TYR A 59 -2.94 6.86 -33.26
CA TYR A 59 -2.47 5.62 -33.84
C TYR A 59 -1.72 5.88 -35.16
N GLU A 60 -0.54 5.27 -35.28
CA GLU A 60 0.27 5.23 -36.50
C GLU A 60 0.55 3.77 -36.84
N GLU A 61 0.16 3.34 -38.04
CA GLU A 61 0.44 1.99 -38.53
C GLU A 61 1.95 1.75 -38.65
N GLY A 62 2.42 0.56 -38.24
CA GLY A 62 3.83 0.21 -38.22
C GLY A 62 4.61 0.73 -37.01
N ARG A 63 4.07 1.69 -36.27
CA ARG A 63 4.68 2.23 -35.04
C ARG A 63 4.06 1.64 -33.76
N HIS A 64 2.74 1.51 -33.74
CA HIS A 64 1.99 1.02 -32.58
C HIS A 64 1.55 -0.42 -32.78
N GLN A 65 1.74 -1.25 -31.77
CA GLN A 65 1.34 -2.66 -31.81
C GLN A 65 -0.16 -2.87 -31.62
N LEU A 66 -0.83 -1.92 -30.96
CA LEU A 66 -2.28 -1.98 -30.72
C LEU A 66 -2.93 -0.64 -31.03
N CYS A 67 -4.18 -0.73 -31.46
CA CYS A 67 -5.06 0.42 -31.69
C CYS A 67 -6.30 0.29 -30.79
N VAL A 68 -6.65 1.37 -30.09
CA VAL A 68 -7.92 1.50 -29.35
C VAL A 68 -8.72 2.59 -30.02
N GLU A 69 -10.00 2.32 -30.29
CA GLU A 69 -10.95 3.28 -30.86
C GLU A 69 -11.90 3.77 -29.77
N ASP A 70 -11.90 5.09 -29.56
CA ASP A 70 -12.84 5.79 -28.69
C ASP A 70 -13.11 7.16 -29.35
N GLY A 71 -13.96 7.15 -30.38
CA GLY A 71 -14.19 8.31 -31.25
C GLY A 71 -13.01 8.65 -32.16
N GLU A 72 -11.78 8.51 -31.69
CA GLU A 72 -10.52 8.59 -32.44
C GLU A 72 -9.71 7.30 -32.23
N LYS A 73 -8.69 7.12 -33.09
CA LYS A 73 -7.74 5.99 -32.99
C LYS A 73 -6.53 6.36 -32.16
N TYR A 74 -6.33 5.65 -31.05
CA TYR A 74 -5.19 5.83 -30.15
C TYR A 74 -4.20 4.67 -30.24
N GLY A 75 -2.92 5.00 -30.26
CA GLY A 75 -1.84 4.03 -30.36
C GLY A 75 -1.34 3.58 -28.99
N ILE A 76 -1.17 2.27 -28.83
CA ILE A 76 -0.61 1.66 -27.61
C ILE A 76 0.63 0.85 -27.98
N PHE A 77 1.69 1.04 -27.21
CA PHE A 77 2.87 0.19 -27.26
C PHE A 77 2.70 -1.01 -26.33
N ARG A 78 3.05 -2.18 -26.83
CA ARG A 78 3.12 -3.41 -26.05
C ARG A 78 4.57 -3.86 -25.98
N GLY A 79 5.03 -4.18 -24.80
CA GLY A 79 6.39 -4.67 -24.56
C GLY A 79 6.43 -5.69 -23.44
N ILE A 80 7.59 -6.25 -23.21
CA ILE A 80 7.86 -7.16 -22.10
C ILE A 80 8.61 -6.37 -21.03
N ALA A 81 8.26 -6.57 -19.76
CA ALA A 81 8.96 -6.02 -18.62
C ALA A 81 9.06 -7.06 -17.51
N ASN A 82 10.08 -6.92 -16.66
CA ASN A 82 10.19 -7.67 -15.42
C ASN A 82 9.52 -6.91 -14.30
N VAL A 83 8.83 -7.63 -13.43
CA VAL A 83 8.26 -7.13 -12.19
C VAL A 83 8.72 -8.02 -11.04
N GLU A 84 9.09 -7.41 -9.93
CA GLU A 84 9.29 -8.13 -8.68
C GLU A 84 7.97 -8.25 -7.94
N LEU A 85 7.72 -9.43 -7.41
CA LEU A 85 6.54 -9.77 -6.60
C LEU A 85 7.01 -10.26 -5.25
N VAL A 86 6.33 -9.82 -4.19
CA VAL A 86 6.53 -10.34 -2.84
C VAL A 86 5.80 -11.68 -2.73
N CYS A 87 6.45 -12.67 -2.13
CA CYS A 87 5.90 -14.02 -1.94
C CYS A 87 5.51 -14.26 -0.49
N ASP A 88 4.41 -14.99 -0.28
CA ASP A 88 3.94 -15.44 1.03
C ASP A 88 3.92 -14.30 2.06
N ASN A 89 3.19 -13.25 1.73
CA ASN A 89 3.14 -12.05 2.55
C ASN A 89 2.04 -12.20 3.61
N ASP A 90 2.46 -12.45 4.85
CA ASP A 90 1.60 -12.48 6.03
C ASP A 90 1.64 -11.12 6.73
N MET A 91 0.46 -10.49 6.90
CA MET A 91 0.38 -9.10 7.35
C MET A 91 -0.62 -8.91 8.48
N VAL A 92 -0.29 -7.99 9.36
CA VAL A 92 -1.21 -7.39 10.31
C VAL A 92 -1.34 -5.91 9.99
N ILE A 93 -2.55 -5.46 9.73
CA ILE A 93 -2.84 -4.08 9.34
C ILE A 93 -3.81 -3.49 10.35
N HIS A 94 -3.35 -2.47 11.09
CA HIS A 94 -4.22 -1.70 11.96
C HIS A 94 -4.73 -0.47 11.23
N VAL A 95 -6.02 -0.21 11.38
CA VAL A 95 -6.73 0.88 10.70
C VAL A 95 -7.48 1.70 11.73
N ILE A 96 -7.23 3.01 11.75
CA ILE A 96 -8.02 3.96 12.53
C ILE A 96 -8.73 4.89 11.53
N PRO A 97 -9.98 4.59 11.16
CA PRO A 97 -10.80 5.48 10.35
C PRO A 97 -11.34 6.65 11.19
N GLU A 98 -11.97 7.62 10.54
CA GLU A 98 -12.79 8.59 11.26
C GLU A 98 -13.99 7.89 11.93
N GLU A 99 -14.48 8.42 13.06
CA GLU A 99 -15.56 7.81 13.85
C GLU A 99 -16.80 7.48 13.01
N LYS A 100 -17.19 8.38 12.10
CA LYS A 100 -18.34 8.19 11.20
C LYS A 100 -18.18 7.02 10.22
N ASP A 101 -16.94 6.60 9.93
CA ASP A 101 -16.61 5.56 8.98
C ASP A 101 -16.30 4.22 9.66
N PHE A 102 -16.15 4.22 10.98
CA PHE A 102 -15.64 3.07 11.74
C PHE A 102 -16.45 1.79 11.50
N GLU A 103 -17.76 1.85 11.71
CA GLU A 103 -18.66 0.70 11.55
C GLU A 103 -18.64 0.18 10.11
N LYS A 104 -18.67 1.10 9.14
CA LYS A 104 -18.65 0.71 7.72
C LYS A 104 -17.35 0.03 7.32
N VAL A 105 -16.20 0.53 7.80
CA VAL A 105 -14.89 -0.08 7.54
C VAL A 105 -14.84 -1.47 8.15
N TYR A 106 -15.24 -1.60 9.42
CA TYR A 106 -15.25 -2.89 10.13
C TYR A 106 -16.11 -3.93 9.41
N GLU A 107 -17.38 -3.61 9.12
CA GLU A 107 -18.28 -4.54 8.46
C GLU A 107 -17.85 -4.90 7.03
N SER A 108 -17.32 -3.92 6.29
CA SER A 108 -16.87 -4.17 4.91
C SER A 108 -15.60 -5.02 4.82
N LEU A 109 -14.73 -4.95 5.80
CA LEU A 109 -13.55 -5.81 5.88
C LEU A 109 -13.90 -7.21 6.39
N LYS A 110 -14.82 -7.31 7.34
CA LYS A 110 -15.30 -8.58 7.88
C LYS A 110 -16.12 -9.39 6.88
N ASN A 111 -16.91 -8.71 6.07
CA ASN A 111 -17.78 -9.29 5.05
C ASN A 111 -17.60 -8.54 3.73
N PRO A 112 -16.45 -8.66 3.05
CA PRO A 112 -16.18 -7.91 1.84
C PRO A 112 -17.17 -8.27 0.73
N PRO A 113 -17.68 -7.28 -0.04
CA PRO A 113 -18.69 -7.51 -1.07
C PRO A 113 -18.16 -8.28 -2.27
N GLN A 114 -16.86 -8.42 -2.38
CA GLN A 114 -16.15 -9.15 -3.44
C GLN A 114 -14.79 -9.61 -2.91
N TYR A 115 -14.14 -10.53 -3.63
CA TYR A 115 -12.75 -10.85 -3.34
C TYR A 115 -11.89 -9.61 -3.49
N LEU A 116 -11.13 -9.27 -2.45
CA LEU A 116 -10.24 -8.12 -2.45
C LEU A 116 -8.88 -8.50 -3.02
N SER A 117 -8.20 -7.52 -3.58
CA SER A 117 -6.83 -7.63 -4.04
C SER A 117 -5.96 -6.56 -3.39
N LEU A 118 -4.68 -6.86 -3.20
CA LEU A 118 -3.72 -5.93 -2.61
C LEU A 118 -2.51 -5.77 -3.53
N GLY A 119 -2.57 -4.78 -4.41
CA GLY A 119 -1.58 -4.54 -5.45
C GLY A 119 -2.19 -4.64 -6.82
N ARG A 120 -1.89 -5.69 -7.57
CA ARG A 120 -2.53 -5.97 -8.86
C ARG A 120 -3.88 -6.65 -8.60
N TYR A 121 -4.77 -6.62 -9.58
CA TYR A 121 -6.10 -7.24 -9.44
C TYR A 121 -6.04 -8.77 -9.29
N GLU A 122 -4.97 -9.40 -9.80
CA GLU A 122 -4.70 -10.83 -9.68
C GLU A 122 -4.05 -11.23 -8.34
N ASP A 123 -3.55 -10.26 -7.56
CA ASP A 123 -2.95 -10.51 -6.25
C ASP A 123 -4.06 -10.53 -5.19
N LEU A 124 -4.77 -11.66 -5.11
CA LEU A 124 -5.90 -11.83 -4.21
C LEU A 124 -5.45 -11.82 -2.75
N LEU A 125 -6.26 -11.20 -1.92
CA LEU A 125 -6.09 -11.11 -0.47
C LEU A 125 -7.00 -12.12 0.21
N ASP A 126 -6.45 -12.86 1.15
CA ASP A 126 -7.22 -13.64 2.13
C ASP A 126 -7.24 -12.88 3.46
N ILE A 127 -8.43 -12.52 3.92
CA ILE A 127 -8.62 -11.89 5.23
C ILE A 127 -8.97 -12.97 6.23
N GLU A 128 -7.99 -13.39 7.01
CA GLU A 128 -8.18 -14.44 7.99
C GLU A 128 -9.04 -13.98 9.17
N ARG A 129 -8.87 -12.70 9.58
CA ARG A 129 -9.52 -12.16 10.77
C ARG A 129 -9.68 -10.64 10.72
N VAL A 130 -10.76 -10.15 11.28
CA VAL A 130 -11.01 -8.72 11.51
C VAL A 130 -11.56 -8.54 12.92
N ASP A 131 -10.83 -7.82 13.76
CA ASP A 131 -11.18 -7.56 15.16
C ASP A 131 -11.16 -6.07 15.48
N ILE A 132 -11.94 -5.69 16.47
CA ILE A 132 -11.85 -4.37 17.09
C ILE A 132 -10.97 -4.51 18.32
N VAL A 133 -9.90 -3.75 18.38
CA VAL A 133 -8.91 -3.79 19.45
C VAL A 133 -8.81 -2.43 20.15
N ASN A 134 -8.48 -2.43 21.45
CA ASN A 134 -8.08 -1.22 22.14
C ASN A 134 -6.57 -1.07 21.99
N ILE A 135 -6.12 0.17 21.90
CA ILE A 135 -4.70 0.51 21.83
C ILE A 135 -4.33 1.44 23.00
N HIS A 136 -3.15 1.25 23.53
CA HIS A 136 -2.58 2.14 24.54
C HIS A 136 -1.12 2.45 24.20
N GLU A 137 -0.63 3.59 24.64
CA GLU A 137 0.76 3.99 24.46
C GLU A 137 1.64 3.23 25.44
N GLU A 138 2.81 2.78 24.99
CA GLU A 138 3.77 2.08 25.80
C GLU A 138 5.19 2.57 25.49
N GLU A 139 6.02 2.61 26.50
CA GLU A 139 7.45 2.91 26.42
C GLU A 139 8.23 1.61 26.13
N GLU A 140 9.30 1.70 25.35
CA GLU A 140 10.20 0.59 25.04
C GLU A 140 9.52 -0.64 24.42
N VAL A 141 8.95 -0.48 23.23
CA VAL A 141 8.33 -1.59 22.50
C VAL A 141 9.30 -2.17 21.47
N ILE A 142 9.35 -3.50 21.39
CA ILE A 142 10.12 -4.21 20.37
C ILE A 142 9.19 -4.70 19.26
N THR A 143 9.52 -4.39 18.00
CA THR A 143 8.72 -4.84 16.86
C THR A 143 8.78 -6.35 16.71
N LYS A 144 7.63 -6.99 16.53
CA LYS A 144 7.53 -8.46 16.30
C LYS A 144 7.58 -8.83 14.82
N ARG A 145 7.21 -7.89 13.96
CA ARG A 145 7.20 -8.04 12.49
C ARG A 145 7.95 -6.88 11.86
N ASP A 146 8.33 -7.05 10.62
CA ASP A 146 8.83 -5.95 9.82
C ASP A 146 7.72 -4.90 9.64
N MET A 147 8.07 -3.61 9.65
CA MET A 147 7.07 -2.56 9.58
C MET A 147 7.59 -1.26 8.99
N TYR A 148 6.66 -0.40 8.58
CA TYR A 148 6.96 0.98 8.21
C TYR A 148 6.81 1.92 9.40
N ILE A 149 7.87 2.69 9.67
CA ILE A 149 7.89 3.73 10.70
C ILE A 149 8.09 5.10 10.02
N PRO A 150 7.08 5.99 10.02
CA PRO A 150 7.23 7.31 9.39
C PRO A 150 8.34 8.13 10.03
N VAL A 151 9.22 8.70 9.21
CA VAL A 151 10.37 9.50 9.67
C VAL A 151 9.95 10.70 10.52
N LYS A 152 8.74 11.23 10.32
CA LYS A 152 8.21 12.38 11.06
C LYS A 152 8.14 12.18 12.59
N TYR A 153 8.12 10.94 13.04
CA TYR A 153 8.04 10.65 14.48
C TYR A 153 9.37 10.81 15.23
N GLY A 154 10.47 11.14 14.50
CA GLY A 154 11.77 11.42 15.11
C GLY A 154 12.34 10.27 15.96
N ILE A 155 11.87 9.07 15.71
CA ILE A 155 12.20 7.88 16.48
C ILE A 155 13.70 7.64 16.35
N GLU A 156 14.42 7.68 17.43
CA GLU A 156 15.76 7.16 17.53
C GLU A 156 15.68 5.63 17.45
N LEU A 157 15.80 5.14 16.23
CA LEU A 157 15.88 3.71 15.98
C LEU A 157 17.23 3.23 16.49
N GLY A 158 17.35 2.85 17.73
CA GLY A 158 18.53 2.29 18.37
C GLY A 158 19.75 2.02 17.43
N HIS A 159 20.39 0.89 17.49
CA HIS A 159 21.50 0.52 16.58
C HIS A 159 21.05 -0.06 15.23
N THR A 160 19.75 -0.11 14.95
CA THR A 160 19.18 -0.71 13.74
C THR A 160 18.74 0.39 12.77
N HIS A 161 19.50 0.59 11.72
CA HIS A 161 19.15 1.53 10.65
C HIS A 161 18.30 0.82 9.62
N GLY A 162 17.02 1.22 9.50
CA GLY A 162 16.12 0.76 8.44
C GLY A 162 16.39 1.46 7.10
N THR A 163 15.99 0.84 6.01
CA THR A 163 15.99 1.48 4.69
C THR A 163 14.86 2.49 4.60
N VAL A 164 15.17 3.72 4.12
CA VAL A 164 14.16 4.76 3.95
C VAL A 164 13.47 4.64 2.60
N TYR A 165 12.16 4.47 2.62
CA TYR A 165 11.30 4.46 1.45
C TYR A 165 10.47 5.75 1.37
N ASN A 166 10.19 6.19 0.15
CA ASN A 166 9.27 7.28 -0.13
C ASN A 166 7.93 6.70 -0.59
N LEU A 167 7.12 6.29 0.38
CA LEU A 167 5.87 5.58 0.15
C LEU A 167 4.76 6.50 -0.35
N THR A 168 3.95 6.01 -1.26
CA THR A 168 2.75 6.72 -1.73
C THR A 168 1.62 6.56 -0.72
N ARG A 169 0.82 7.64 -0.55
CA ARG A 169 -0.33 7.64 0.38
C ARG A 169 -1.59 8.19 -0.26
N GLU A 170 -1.67 9.47 -0.52
CA GLU A 170 -2.87 10.12 -1.01
C GLU A 170 -2.73 10.63 -2.43
N TYR A 171 -3.78 10.47 -3.23
CA TYR A 171 -3.82 11.00 -4.58
C TYR A 171 -5.10 11.83 -4.81
N GLU A 172 -5.07 12.61 -5.86
CA GLU A 172 -6.22 13.32 -6.41
C GLU A 172 -6.41 12.94 -7.87
N ILE A 173 -7.63 13.07 -8.36
CA ILE A 173 -7.94 12.91 -9.78
C ILE A 173 -7.91 14.29 -10.42
N THR A 174 -7.08 14.47 -11.44
CA THR A 174 -7.00 15.71 -12.21
C THR A 174 -8.25 15.91 -13.06
N LYS A 175 -8.43 17.13 -13.60
CA LYS A 175 -9.52 17.44 -14.53
C LYS A 175 -9.52 16.56 -15.79
N GLN A 176 -8.37 15.99 -16.15
CA GLN A 176 -8.21 15.06 -17.28
C GLN A 176 -8.46 13.59 -16.88
N GLY A 177 -8.91 13.31 -15.66
CA GLY A 177 -9.12 11.95 -15.16
C GLY A 177 -7.83 11.21 -14.79
N LEU A 178 -6.70 11.89 -14.74
CA LEU A 178 -5.42 11.26 -14.38
C LEU A 178 -5.18 11.29 -12.88
N ARG A 179 -4.61 10.23 -12.34
CA ARG A 179 -4.17 10.16 -10.95
C ARG A 179 -2.89 10.95 -10.76
N ARG A 180 -2.89 11.81 -9.74
CA ARG A 180 -1.71 12.57 -9.31
C ARG A 180 -1.58 12.50 -7.79
N TRP A 181 -0.36 12.26 -7.27
CA TRP A 181 -0.09 12.31 -5.84
C TRP A 181 -0.28 13.74 -5.33
N LYS A 182 -0.99 13.89 -4.22
CA LYS A 182 -1.17 15.20 -3.58
C LYS A 182 0.19 15.81 -3.22
N LYS A 183 0.27 17.14 -3.19
CA LYS A 183 1.49 17.83 -2.75
C LYS A 183 1.74 17.61 -1.26
N GLU A 184 0.68 17.68 -0.46
CA GLU A 184 0.69 17.38 0.96
C GLU A 184 0.11 15.98 1.15
N ASN A 185 0.70 15.18 2.02
CA ASN A 185 0.30 13.79 2.33
C ASN A 185 0.27 12.83 1.14
N GLY A 186 0.65 13.23 -0.07
CA GLY A 186 0.70 12.33 -1.21
C GLY A 186 1.82 11.29 -1.12
N ARG A 187 2.86 11.61 -0.36
CA ARG A 187 3.97 10.70 -0.07
C ARG A 187 4.44 10.84 1.36
N VAL A 188 4.89 9.74 1.93
CA VAL A 188 5.43 9.65 3.29
C VAL A 188 6.80 9.00 3.24
N LYS A 189 7.79 9.64 3.84
CA LYS A 189 9.08 8.99 4.09
C LYS A 189 8.94 8.11 5.33
N ALA A 190 9.27 6.85 5.19
CA ALA A 190 9.23 5.89 6.29
C ALA A 190 10.46 4.99 6.26
N TYR A 191 10.93 4.63 7.43
CA TYR A 191 11.89 3.54 7.58
C TYR A 191 11.17 2.22 7.42
N TYR A 192 11.76 1.28 6.71
CA TYR A 192 11.42 -0.12 6.80
C TYR A 192 12.32 -0.76 7.84
N CYS A 193 11.74 -1.15 8.94
CA CYS A 193 12.43 -1.72 10.09
C CYS A 193 12.10 -3.19 10.19
N SER A 194 13.12 -4.01 10.44
CA SER A 194 12.94 -5.44 10.66
C SER A 194 12.40 -5.72 12.05
N ALA A 195 11.78 -6.87 12.21
CA ALA A 195 11.42 -7.42 13.51
C ALA A 195 12.62 -7.37 14.49
N GLY A 196 12.35 -7.10 15.76
CA GLY A 196 13.38 -6.90 16.78
C GLY A 196 13.91 -5.48 16.89
N THR A 197 13.35 -4.51 16.16
CA THR A 197 13.69 -3.09 16.31
C THR A 197 13.06 -2.55 17.59
N SER A 198 13.88 -1.92 18.46
CA SER A 198 13.39 -1.21 19.66
C SER A 198 12.86 0.15 19.28
N ILE A 199 11.75 0.55 19.89
CA ILE A 199 11.11 1.86 19.76
C ILE A 199 10.92 2.40 21.16
N ASP A 200 11.63 3.48 21.48
CA ASP A 200 11.72 4.00 22.84
C ASP A 200 10.55 4.94 23.20
N GLU A 201 9.91 5.59 22.20
CA GLU A 201 8.80 6.52 22.44
C GLU A 201 7.79 6.52 21.28
N GLY A 202 6.51 6.80 21.60
CA GLY A 202 5.44 7.05 20.62
C GLY A 202 4.91 5.81 19.92
N ALA A 203 5.18 4.63 20.45
CA ALA A 203 4.57 3.39 20.03
C ALA A 203 3.28 3.13 20.81
N TYR A 204 2.36 2.42 20.15
CA TYR A 204 1.18 1.87 20.78
C TYR A 204 1.27 0.36 20.75
N VAL A 205 0.55 -0.30 21.62
CA VAL A 205 0.29 -1.75 21.59
C VAL A 205 -1.19 -2.00 21.63
N ASP A 206 -1.62 -3.12 21.08
CA ASP A 206 -3.00 -3.54 21.17
C ASP A 206 -3.21 -4.55 22.33
N ASP A 207 -4.47 -4.75 22.71
CA ASP A 207 -4.86 -5.67 23.80
C ASP A 207 -5.11 -7.10 23.31
N PHE A 208 -4.88 -7.38 22.02
CA PHE A 208 -5.24 -8.64 21.40
C PHE A 208 -4.06 -9.55 21.11
N GLU A 209 -3.04 -9.04 20.43
CA GLU A 209 -1.77 -9.73 20.24
C GLU A 209 -0.75 -9.06 21.14
N GLU A 210 -0.54 -9.59 22.32
CA GLU A 210 0.46 -9.12 23.27
C GLU A 210 1.71 -8.65 22.53
N ASP A 211 1.96 -7.31 22.53
CA ASP A 211 3.18 -6.64 22.08
C ASP A 211 3.36 -6.36 20.57
N ALA A 212 2.32 -6.15 19.79
CA ALA A 212 2.52 -5.62 18.44
C ALA A 212 2.78 -4.11 18.52
N ALA A 213 4.03 -3.67 18.33
CA ALA A 213 4.35 -2.25 18.23
C ALA A 213 3.58 -1.60 17.09
N LEU A 214 2.81 -0.55 17.36
CA LEU A 214 1.97 0.13 16.40
C LEU A 214 2.43 1.57 16.24
N ILE A 215 2.77 1.96 15.00
CA ILE A 215 3.05 3.36 14.67
C ILE A 215 2.21 3.74 13.47
N PHE A 216 1.33 4.69 13.68
CA PHE A 216 0.35 5.08 12.68
C PHE A 216 0.82 6.21 11.76
N CYS A 217 0.43 6.10 10.49
CA CYS A 217 0.61 7.13 9.49
C CYS A 217 -0.74 7.62 8.94
#